data_1a81025e8598f0dcee6cb3015f79ee6e
#
_entry.id   1a81025e8598f0dcee6cb3015f79ee6e
#
_cell.length_a   1.000
_cell.length_b   1.000
_cell.length_c   1.000
_cell.angle_alpha   90.00
_cell.angle_beta   90.00
_cell.angle_gamma   90.00
#
_symmetry.space_group_name_H-M   'P 1'
#
loop_
_entity.id
_entity.type
_entity.pdbx_description
1 polymer ?
#
loop_
_entity_poly.entity_id
_entity_poly.type
_entity_poly.pdbx_seq_one_letter_code
_entity_poly.pdbx_strand_id
1 'polypeptide(L)'
;FDEMLMKEFYAKWMSIPYGKEKDEYQNHPENFGSSLIGIDEQEFDYLNNSLTHPINKEDFLSGKVCIIYRNGLDFTDAELTGKKVTCTLYGDQQMTKTFTIKGITDESYYMAILGYPPTIITSDRVVRSFADQCITLKTSIKYQKEYDRNTEKKLLTLLQEDENANDFSWESKIEEADEIRKAQESMPQLGMGIVLILALIGIMNYMNNFVANVQNRMIYLSVMESIGMTPKQLLGMLIREGLFYVCGAWAVTLTAGMGVTYFLYQSMNYRGVAFSIPLMPILLAVLVSFLTGASVPVFTWMVLEKSGTVVERIRGII
;
A
#
# COMPACT_ATOMS: atom_id res chain seq x y z
N PHE A 1 28.70 25.13 1.72
CA PHE A 1 27.82 25.68 0.67
C PHE A 1 28.37 27.05 0.22
N ASP A 2 28.24 27.35 -1.08
CA ASP A 2 28.27 28.73 -1.52
C ASP A 2 27.28 29.52 -0.66
N GLU A 3 27.69 30.66 -0.15
CA GLU A 3 26.91 31.46 0.84
C GLU A 3 25.50 31.76 0.33
N MET A 4 25.35 31.92 -0.99
CA MET A 4 24.04 32.16 -1.60
C MET A 4 23.15 30.91 -1.58
N LEU A 5 23.72 29.72 -1.85
CA LEU A 5 22.97 28.46 -1.79
C LEU A 5 22.56 28.10 -0.37
N MET A 6 23.43 28.38 0.61
CA MET A 6 23.09 28.24 2.03
C MET A 6 21.90 29.12 2.40
N LYS A 7 21.88 30.39 2.01
CA LYS A 7 20.74 31.28 2.27
C LYS A 7 19.45 30.76 1.66
N GLU A 8 19.51 30.22 0.42
CA GLU A 8 18.35 29.61 -0.23
C GLU A 8 17.85 28.36 0.52
N PHE A 9 18.76 27.47 0.91
CA PHE A 9 18.40 26.29 1.70
C PHE A 9 17.74 26.65 3.02
N TYR A 10 18.34 27.56 3.77
CA TYR A 10 17.80 27.99 5.05
C TYR A 10 16.50 28.78 4.90
N ALA A 11 16.36 29.59 3.87
CA ALA A 11 15.11 30.27 3.60
C ALA A 11 13.96 29.28 3.33
N LYS A 12 14.20 28.23 2.57
CA LYS A 12 13.23 27.15 2.31
C LYS A 12 12.97 26.29 3.54
N TRP A 13 14.00 25.94 4.31
CA TRP A 13 13.87 25.18 5.54
C TRP A 13 13.12 25.97 6.63
N MET A 14 13.40 27.25 6.78
CA MET A 14 12.72 28.13 7.74
C MET A 14 11.26 28.43 7.38
N SER A 15 10.81 28.10 6.18
CA SER A 15 9.39 28.13 5.83
C SER A 15 8.58 27.01 6.48
N ILE A 16 9.25 26.01 7.06
CA ILE A 16 8.64 24.94 7.87
C ILE A 16 8.26 25.53 9.26
N PRO A 17 7.22 24.97 9.96
CA PRO A 17 6.69 25.54 11.22
C PRO A 17 7.68 25.72 12.39
N TYR A 18 8.91 25.34 12.23
CA TYR A 18 10.01 25.49 13.21
C TYR A 18 10.71 26.86 13.19
N GLY A 19 10.09 27.89 12.65
CA GLY A 19 10.67 29.24 12.46
C GLY A 19 11.20 29.97 13.69
N LYS A 20 11.11 29.36 14.90
CA LYS A 20 11.77 29.89 16.11
C LYS A 20 13.31 29.79 16.07
N GLU A 21 13.85 28.94 15.19
CA GLU A 21 15.29 28.67 15.09
C GLU A 21 16.00 29.66 14.13
N LYS A 22 15.23 30.50 13.44
CA LYS A 22 15.80 31.46 12.47
C LYS A 22 16.76 32.46 13.13
N ASP A 23 16.39 32.99 14.26
CA ASP A 23 17.21 33.98 14.98
C ASP A 23 18.47 33.32 15.57
N GLU A 24 18.32 32.08 16.05
CA GLU A 24 19.44 31.28 16.55
C GLU A 24 20.42 30.92 15.42
N TYR A 25 19.91 30.50 14.25
CA TYR A 25 20.75 30.24 13.10
C TYR A 25 21.50 31.49 12.61
N GLN A 26 20.84 32.64 12.61
CA GLN A 26 21.50 33.90 12.21
C GLN A 26 22.61 34.33 13.14
N ASN A 27 22.47 34.04 14.44
CA ASN A 27 23.45 34.41 15.46
C ASN A 27 24.52 33.36 15.72
N HIS A 28 24.16 32.07 15.54
CA HIS A 28 25.00 30.91 15.85
C HIS A 28 24.93 29.82 14.76
N PRO A 29 25.35 30.13 13.50
CA PRO A 29 25.26 29.16 12.40
C PRO A 29 26.05 27.89 12.63
N GLU A 30 27.06 27.92 13.54
CA GLU A 30 27.85 26.79 13.96
C GLU A 30 27.05 25.68 14.66
N ASN A 31 25.88 26.00 15.21
CA ASN A 31 25.00 25.03 15.86
C ASN A 31 24.18 24.20 14.84
N PHE A 32 24.20 24.57 13.56
CA PHE A 32 23.38 23.98 12.50
C PHE A 32 24.23 23.17 11.52
N GLY A 33 24.81 22.09 12.02
CA GLY A 33 25.63 21.21 11.21
C GLY A 33 24.79 20.34 10.26
N SER A 34 25.22 20.19 9.01
CA SER A 34 24.69 19.22 8.05
C SER A 34 25.47 17.93 8.10
N SER A 35 24.86 16.81 7.67
CA SER A 35 25.54 15.53 7.63
C SER A 35 26.24 15.29 6.29
N LEU A 36 27.49 14.83 6.34
CA LEU A 36 28.24 14.33 5.21
C LEU A 36 28.31 12.81 5.29
N ILE A 37 27.65 12.11 4.36
CA ILE A 37 27.59 10.65 4.32
C ILE A 37 28.55 10.13 3.25
N GLY A 38 29.39 9.17 3.64
CA GLY A 38 30.24 8.41 2.73
C GLY A 38 29.56 7.10 2.34
N ILE A 39 29.46 6.81 1.04
CA ILE A 39 28.96 5.54 0.52
C ILE A 39 30.08 4.83 -0.24
N ASP A 40 30.03 3.49 -0.23
CA ASP A 40 31.00 2.68 -0.99
C ASP A 40 30.67 2.61 -2.48
N GLU A 41 31.51 1.91 -3.23
CA GLU A 41 31.35 1.80 -4.69
C GLU A 41 30.09 1.03 -5.11
N GLN A 42 29.67 0.03 -4.33
CA GLN A 42 28.49 -0.78 -4.66
C GLN A 42 27.21 0.02 -4.41
N GLU A 43 27.16 0.73 -3.31
CA GLU A 43 26.06 1.62 -2.98
C GLU A 43 25.96 2.78 -3.97
N PHE A 44 27.12 3.34 -4.40
CA PHE A 44 27.14 4.34 -5.46
C PHE A 44 26.54 3.80 -6.76
N ASP A 45 26.92 2.60 -7.19
CA ASP A 45 26.40 2.02 -8.44
C ASP A 45 24.87 1.81 -8.34
N TYR A 46 24.34 1.42 -7.17
CA TYR A 46 22.91 1.33 -6.92
C TYR A 46 22.23 2.70 -7.00
N LEU A 47 22.72 3.67 -6.23
CA LEU A 47 22.15 5.01 -6.19
C LEU A 47 22.21 5.71 -7.54
N ASN A 48 23.33 5.58 -8.26
CA ASN A 48 23.56 6.21 -9.55
C ASN A 48 22.59 5.70 -10.63
N ASN A 49 22.12 4.44 -10.53
CA ASN A 49 21.11 3.88 -11.42
C ASN A 49 19.70 4.45 -11.16
N SER A 50 19.45 4.98 -9.97
CA SER A 50 18.17 5.60 -9.61
C SER A 50 18.13 7.10 -9.93
N LEU A 51 19.26 7.73 -10.21
CA LEU A 51 19.33 9.15 -10.52
C LEU A 51 18.78 9.46 -11.92
N THR A 52 18.10 10.59 -12.04
CA THR A 52 17.62 11.11 -13.34
C THR A 52 18.77 11.32 -14.34
N HIS A 53 19.93 11.75 -13.84
CA HIS A 53 21.16 11.95 -14.62
C HIS A 53 22.31 11.20 -13.96
N PRO A 54 22.75 10.07 -14.50
CA PRO A 54 23.87 9.31 -13.97
C PRO A 54 25.16 10.15 -13.93
N ILE A 55 25.94 9.96 -12.86
CA ILE A 55 27.17 10.68 -12.58
C ILE A 55 28.37 9.80 -12.98
N ASN A 56 29.46 10.42 -13.40
CA ASN A 56 30.72 9.70 -13.64
C ASN A 56 31.28 9.17 -12.31
N LYS A 57 31.56 7.87 -12.27
CA LYS A 57 32.05 7.17 -11.07
C LYS A 57 33.42 7.70 -10.59
N GLU A 58 34.35 8.00 -11.50
CA GLU A 58 35.66 8.51 -11.12
C GLU A 58 35.59 9.90 -10.49
N ASP A 59 34.72 10.76 -11.00
CA ASP A 59 34.48 12.10 -10.41
C ASP A 59 33.87 12.00 -9.01
N PHE A 60 32.96 11.04 -8.80
CA PHE A 60 32.37 10.79 -7.49
C PHE A 60 33.42 10.22 -6.50
N LEU A 61 34.14 9.18 -6.88
CA LEU A 61 35.16 8.55 -6.03
C LEU A 61 36.31 9.48 -5.69
N SER A 62 36.66 10.42 -6.58
CA SER A 62 37.70 11.44 -6.32
C SER A 62 37.20 12.59 -5.44
N GLY A 63 35.91 12.67 -5.17
CA GLY A 63 35.30 13.74 -4.39
C GLY A 63 35.26 15.10 -5.08
N LYS A 64 35.24 15.11 -6.44
CA LYS A 64 34.97 16.33 -7.20
C LYS A 64 33.48 16.68 -7.19
N VAL A 65 32.63 15.67 -7.14
CA VAL A 65 31.17 15.81 -7.19
C VAL A 65 30.51 15.13 -5.98
N CYS A 66 29.31 15.56 -5.67
CA CYS A 66 28.47 14.97 -4.64
C CYS A 66 27.03 14.80 -5.12
N ILE A 67 26.28 14.02 -4.37
CA ILE A 67 24.84 13.83 -4.47
C ILE A 67 24.21 14.52 -3.26
N ILE A 68 23.08 15.18 -3.46
CA ILE A 68 22.31 15.83 -2.38
C ILE A 68 21.04 15.03 -2.14
N TYR A 69 20.77 14.69 -0.88
CA TYR A 69 19.45 14.27 -0.45
C TYR A 69 18.64 15.51 -0.06
N ARG A 70 17.54 15.76 -0.80
CA ARG A 70 16.73 17.00 -0.64
C ARG A 70 15.98 17.09 0.68
N ASN A 71 15.73 15.97 1.32
CA ASN A 71 14.99 15.93 2.59
C ASN A 71 13.60 16.57 2.53
N GLY A 72 12.90 16.40 1.40
CA GLY A 72 11.56 16.96 1.19
C GLY A 72 11.53 18.49 0.97
N LEU A 73 12.68 19.13 0.80
CA LEU A 73 12.75 20.55 0.49
C LEU A 73 12.34 20.82 -0.97
N ASP A 74 11.64 21.90 -1.19
CA ASP A 74 11.14 22.32 -2.51
C ASP A 74 12.26 22.97 -3.35
N PHE A 75 13.16 22.12 -3.85
CA PHE A 75 14.18 22.47 -4.82
C PHE A 75 14.02 21.64 -6.08
N THR A 76 14.11 22.29 -7.22
CA THR A 76 14.21 21.59 -8.50
C THR A 76 15.64 21.12 -8.75
N ASP A 77 15.81 20.08 -9.58
CA ASP A 77 17.12 19.58 -9.96
C ASP A 77 17.97 20.67 -10.64
N ALA A 78 17.35 21.55 -11.42
CA ALA A 78 18.01 22.67 -12.10
C ALA A 78 18.55 23.74 -11.13
N GLU A 79 17.93 23.93 -10.00
CA GLU A 79 18.38 24.91 -8.99
C GLU A 79 19.62 24.43 -8.25
N LEU A 80 19.83 23.13 -8.10
CA LEU A 80 20.94 22.53 -7.36
C LEU A 80 22.10 22.06 -8.25
N THR A 81 21.80 21.49 -9.41
CA THR A 81 22.81 20.87 -10.27
C THR A 81 23.85 21.90 -10.76
N GLY A 82 25.12 21.56 -10.59
CA GLY A 82 26.26 22.39 -10.99
C GLY A 82 26.68 23.42 -9.95
N LYS A 83 25.91 23.65 -8.91
CA LYS A 83 26.33 24.54 -7.82
C LYS A 83 27.38 23.87 -6.94
N LYS A 84 28.16 24.69 -6.23
CA LYS A 84 29.22 24.22 -5.34
C LYS A 84 28.75 24.21 -3.89
N VAL A 85 29.14 23.18 -3.17
CA VAL A 85 28.96 23.06 -1.73
C VAL A 85 30.32 22.86 -1.05
N THR A 86 30.63 23.69 -0.08
CA THR A 86 31.86 23.60 0.70
C THR A 86 31.52 23.11 2.11
N CYS A 87 32.08 21.96 2.50
CA CYS A 87 31.93 21.36 3.81
C CYS A 87 33.16 21.71 4.65
N THR A 88 32.93 22.12 5.89
CA THR A 88 33.98 22.32 6.89
C THR A 88 33.72 21.34 8.03
N LEU A 89 34.77 20.63 8.47
CA LEU A 89 34.63 19.70 9.58
C LEU A 89 34.31 20.46 10.87
N TYR A 90 33.32 19.97 11.59
CA TYR A 90 32.93 20.59 12.86
C TYR A 90 34.06 20.49 13.89
N GLY A 91 34.47 21.64 14.44
CA GLY A 91 35.58 21.74 15.38
C GLY A 91 36.97 21.96 14.79
N ASP A 92 37.17 21.74 13.48
CA ASP A 92 38.41 22.02 12.76
C ASP A 92 38.19 22.78 11.47
N GLN A 93 38.26 24.11 11.56
CA GLN A 93 38.02 25.01 10.43
C GLN A 93 39.08 24.90 9.32
N GLN A 94 40.19 24.19 9.51
CA GLN A 94 41.21 24.01 8.48
C GLN A 94 40.87 22.87 7.52
N MET A 95 40.02 21.94 7.94
CA MET A 95 39.57 20.82 7.12
C MET A 95 38.31 21.20 6.32
N THR A 96 38.53 21.73 5.12
CA THR A 96 37.46 22.11 4.19
C THR A 96 37.55 21.33 2.89
N LYS A 97 36.40 20.96 2.32
CA LYS A 97 36.33 20.36 1.00
C LYS A 97 35.12 20.88 0.22
N THR A 98 35.38 21.20 -1.05
CA THR A 98 34.35 21.71 -1.96
C THR A 98 33.97 20.64 -2.98
N PHE A 99 32.67 20.41 -3.11
CA PHE A 99 32.07 19.50 -4.07
C PHE A 99 31.24 20.26 -5.08
N THR A 100 31.09 19.71 -6.29
CA THR A 100 30.07 20.18 -7.24
C THR A 100 28.87 19.25 -7.17
N ILE A 101 27.69 19.79 -6.98
CA ILE A 101 26.44 19.01 -6.95
C ILE A 101 26.14 18.50 -8.36
N LYS A 102 26.01 17.20 -8.53
CA LYS A 102 25.72 16.56 -9.82
C LYS A 102 24.51 15.63 -9.76
N GLY A 103 24.19 15.10 -8.60
CA GLY A 103 23.04 14.23 -8.39
C GLY A 103 22.15 14.74 -7.27
N ILE A 104 20.88 14.37 -7.35
CA ILE A 104 19.88 14.68 -6.35
C ILE A 104 19.04 13.43 -6.14
N THR A 105 18.83 13.08 -4.89
CA THR A 105 18.01 11.92 -4.51
C THR A 105 16.97 12.32 -3.47
N ASP A 106 15.81 11.66 -3.51
CA ASP A 106 14.76 11.74 -2.51
C ASP A 106 14.59 10.41 -1.76
N GLU A 107 15.52 9.46 -1.94
CA GLU A 107 15.47 8.18 -1.25
C GLU A 107 15.71 8.36 0.25
N SER A 108 14.69 8.07 1.07
CA SER A 108 14.75 8.22 2.52
C SER A 108 15.85 7.40 3.21
N TYR A 109 16.37 6.39 2.52
CA TYR A 109 17.53 5.60 2.97
C TYR A 109 18.75 6.48 3.31
N TYR A 110 18.93 7.58 2.57
CA TYR A 110 20.05 8.51 2.75
C TYR A 110 19.73 9.67 3.70
N MET A 111 18.60 9.61 4.39
CA MET A 111 18.28 10.58 5.44
C MET A 111 19.29 10.44 6.58
N ALA A 112 19.93 11.55 6.95
CA ALA A 112 20.82 11.56 8.09
C ALA A 112 20.04 11.39 9.40
N ILE A 113 20.65 10.66 10.34
CA ILE A 113 20.10 10.48 11.69
C ILE A 113 20.29 11.75 12.52
N LEU A 114 21.38 12.49 12.25
CA LEU A 114 21.77 13.71 12.93
C LEU A 114 22.06 14.81 11.94
N GLY A 115 21.82 16.05 12.33
CA GLY A 115 22.10 17.24 11.54
C GLY A 115 20.89 17.77 10.78
N TYR A 116 21.09 18.94 10.22
CA TYR A 116 20.07 19.66 9.45
C TYR A 116 20.17 19.33 7.95
N PRO A 117 19.07 19.46 7.19
CA PRO A 117 19.13 19.31 5.75
C PRO A 117 20.00 20.43 5.12
N PRO A 118 20.61 20.14 3.96
CA PRO A 118 20.56 18.88 3.22
C PRO A 118 21.61 17.89 3.69
N THR A 119 21.38 16.59 3.38
CA THR A 119 22.43 15.59 3.54
C THR A 119 23.28 15.54 2.27
N ILE A 120 24.61 15.59 2.45
CA ILE A 120 25.58 15.54 1.36
C ILE A 120 26.13 14.13 1.29
N ILE A 121 26.06 13.52 0.11
CA ILE A 121 26.50 12.15 -0.13
C ILE A 121 27.72 12.17 -1.04
N THR A 122 28.81 11.57 -0.62
CA THR A 122 30.06 11.44 -1.36
C THR A 122 30.67 10.05 -1.16
N SER A 123 31.87 9.81 -1.70
CA SER A 123 32.57 8.54 -1.49
C SER A 123 33.04 8.39 -0.03
N ASP A 124 32.94 7.17 0.50
CA ASP A 124 33.47 6.80 1.83
C ASP A 124 34.96 7.09 1.97
N ARG A 125 35.75 6.90 0.90
CA ARG A 125 37.18 7.25 0.86
C ARG A 125 37.41 8.73 1.13
N VAL A 126 36.54 9.58 0.58
CA VAL A 126 36.64 11.02 0.78
C VAL A 126 36.30 11.37 2.22
N VAL A 127 35.23 10.81 2.78
CA VAL A 127 34.83 11.07 4.17
C VAL A 127 35.92 10.61 5.14
N ARG A 128 36.49 9.42 4.95
CA ARG A 128 37.60 8.90 5.76
C ARG A 128 38.88 9.73 5.66
N SER A 129 39.11 10.38 4.51
CA SER A 129 40.24 11.33 4.39
C SER A 129 39.99 12.68 5.03
N PHE A 130 38.74 12.99 5.34
CA PHE A 130 38.30 14.25 5.91
C PHE A 130 38.20 14.21 7.44
N ALA A 131 37.94 13.03 8.02
CA ALA A 131 37.83 12.82 9.46
C ALA A 131 38.49 11.51 9.87
N ASP A 132 39.34 11.57 10.91
CA ASP A 132 40.06 10.40 11.45
C ASP A 132 39.13 9.37 12.10
N GLN A 133 38.00 9.80 12.62
CA GLN A 133 36.99 8.94 13.23
C GLN A 133 35.66 9.07 12.49
N CYS A 134 35.34 8.06 11.69
CA CYS A 134 34.05 7.96 11.02
C CYS A 134 33.22 6.84 11.64
N ILE A 135 31.98 7.13 11.95
CA ILE A 135 31.01 6.13 12.46
C ILE A 135 30.37 5.46 11.24
N THR A 136 30.32 4.13 11.23
CA THR A 136 29.51 3.40 10.25
C THR A 136 28.05 3.45 10.69
N LEU A 137 27.23 4.18 9.95
CA LEU A 137 25.81 4.37 10.27
C LEU A 137 24.95 3.20 9.83
N LYS A 138 25.22 2.69 8.63
CA LYS A 138 24.45 1.60 8.00
C LYS A 138 25.37 0.67 7.25
N THR A 139 25.08 -0.63 7.29
CA THR A 139 25.74 -1.65 6.50
C THR A 139 24.67 -2.45 5.76
N SER A 140 24.69 -2.41 4.43
CA SER A 140 23.79 -3.21 3.60
C SER A 140 24.47 -4.52 3.24
N ILE A 141 23.82 -5.64 3.55
CA ILE A 141 24.34 -6.98 3.27
C ILE A 141 23.47 -7.64 2.20
N LYS A 142 24.05 -7.94 1.05
CA LYS A 142 23.39 -8.67 -0.02
C LYS A 142 23.82 -10.13 0.01
N TYR A 143 22.87 -11.02 0.18
CA TYR A 143 23.16 -12.46 0.11
C TYR A 143 23.36 -12.92 -1.33
N GLN A 144 24.19 -13.97 -1.52
CA GLN A 144 24.39 -14.57 -2.85
C GLN A 144 23.12 -15.21 -3.42
N LYS A 145 22.28 -15.76 -2.54
CA LYS A 145 20.96 -16.28 -2.91
C LYS A 145 19.90 -15.36 -2.37
N GLU A 146 18.94 -15.05 -3.21
CA GLU A 146 17.77 -14.30 -2.81
C GLU A 146 17.01 -15.06 -1.69
N TYR A 147 16.60 -14.34 -0.63
CA TYR A 147 15.89 -14.91 0.52
C TYR A 147 16.62 -16.05 1.25
N ASP A 148 17.96 -15.97 1.39
CA ASP A 148 18.75 -16.98 2.11
C ASP A 148 18.63 -16.84 3.64
N ARG A 149 17.56 -17.47 4.17
CA ARG A 149 17.26 -17.49 5.61
C ARG A 149 18.35 -18.15 6.46
N ASN A 150 19.10 -19.09 5.92
CA ASN A 150 20.15 -19.76 6.68
C ASN A 150 21.35 -18.85 6.90
N THR A 151 21.72 -18.09 5.88
CA THR A 151 22.80 -17.10 5.98
C THR A 151 22.37 -15.94 6.90
N GLU A 152 21.15 -15.47 6.77
CA GLU A 152 20.59 -14.45 7.66
C GLU A 152 20.61 -14.87 9.12
N LYS A 153 20.11 -16.07 9.41
CA LYS A 153 20.10 -16.59 10.79
C LYS A 153 21.48 -16.66 11.40
N LYS A 154 22.48 -17.09 10.63
CA LYS A 154 23.88 -17.10 11.07
C LYS A 154 24.40 -15.71 11.37
N LEU A 155 24.10 -14.75 10.50
CA LEU A 155 24.49 -13.35 10.66
C LEU A 155 23.86 -12.75 11.93
N LEU A 156 22.54 -12.94 12.12
CA LEU A 156 21.83 -12.46 13.29
C LEU A 156 22.35 -13.10 14.57
N THR A 157 22.71 -14.39 14.55
CA THR A 157 23.34 -15.04 15.71
C THR A 157 24.67 -14.38 16.04
N LEU A 158 25.52 -14.11 15.05
CA LEU A 158 26.79 -13.42 15.28
C LEU A 158 26.62 -12.01 15.83
N LEU A 159 25.60 -11.26 15.36
CA LEU A 159 25.27 -9.94 15.88
C LEU A 159 24.76 -9.99 17.33
N GLN A 160 23.99 -11.03 17.68
CA GLN A 160 23.47 -11.21 19.04
C GLN A 160 24.52 -11.66 20.05
N GLU A 161 25.59 -12.31 19.59
CA GLU A 161 26.71 -12.74 20.43
C GLU A 161 27.72 -11.62 20.67
N ASP A 162 27.63 -10.48 19.97
CA ASP A 162 28.50 -9.32 20.17
C ASP A 162 28.17 -8.60 21.49
N GLU A 163 29.21 -8.12 22.17
CA GLU A 163 29.05 -7.37 23.44
C GLU A 163 28.22 -6.09 23.26
N ASN A 164 28.20 -5.53 22.06
CA ASN A 164 27.46 -4.33 21.71
C ASN A 164 26.13 -4.64 20.97
N ALA A 165 25.59 -5.84 21.11
CA ALA A 165 24.38 -6.28 20.40
C ALA A 165 23.18 -5.31 20.53
N ASN A 166 23.10 -4.60 21.65
CA ASN A 166 22.03 -3.64 21.93
C ASN A 166 22.18 -2.31 21.18
N ASP A 167 23.34 -2.05 20.59
CA ASP A 167 23.62 -0.83 19.83
C ASP A 167 23.28 -0.98 18.35
N PHE A 168 22.97 -2.21 17.91
CA PHE A 168 22.59 -2.52 16.54
C PHE A 168 21.09 -2.69 16.38
N SER A 169 20.53 -2.02 15.39
CA SER A 169 19.20 -2.31 14.85
C SER A 169 19.37 -2.90 13.45
N TRP A 170 18.53 -3.86 13.09
CA TRP A 170 18.56 -4.46 11.77
C TRP A 170 17.17 -4.44 11.13
N GLU A 171 17.15 -4.33 9.83
CA GLU A 171 15.96 -4.48 8.99
C GLU A 171 16.21 -5.63 8.01
N SER A 172 15.33 -6.60 7.98
CA SER A 172 15.43 -7.77 7.12
C SER A 172 14.37 -7.73 6.02
N LYS A 173 14.81 -7.72 4.77
CA LYS A 173 13.88 -7.91 3.62
C LYS A 173 13.16 -9.25 3.65
N ILE A 174 13.74 -10.28 4.29
CA ILE A 174 13.13 -11.60 4.42
C ILE A 174 11.99 -11.54 5.44
N GLU A 175 12.21 -10.92 6.60
CA GLU A 175 11.19 -10.71 7.62
C GLU A 175 10.08 -9.80 7.11
N GLU A 176 10.42 -8.68 6.47
CA GLU A 176 9.46 -7.75 5.90
C GLU A 176 8.58 -8.43 4.82
N ALA A 177 9.20 -9.22 3.93
CA ALA A 177 8.45 -9.99 2.93
C ALA A 177 7.52 -11.02 3.58
N ASP A 178 7.94 -11.68 4.66
CA ASP A 178 7.11 -12.62 5.41
C ASP A 178 5.96 -11.91 6.15
N GLU A 179 6.19 -10.75 6.73
CA GLU A 179 5.15 -9.94 7.37
C GLU A 179 4.11 -9.45 6.36
N ILE A 180 4.56 -8.94 5.21
CA ILE A 180 3.67 -8.54 4.11
C ILE A 180 2.86 -9.75 3.64
N ARG A 181 3.50 -10.92 3.49
CA ARG A 181 2.81 -12.14 3.09
C ARG A 181 1.78 -12.58 4.12
N LYS A 182 2.10 -12.60 5.40
CA LYS A 182 1.16 -12.91 6.49
C LYS A 182 -0.01 -11.92 6.52
N ALA A 183 0.26 -10.62 6.35
CA ALA A 183 -0.78 -9.61 6.25
C ALA A 183 -1.69 -9.84 5.02
N GLN A 184 -1.11 -10.19 3.87
CA GLN A 184 -1.86 -10.55 2.66
C GLN A 184 -2.67 -11.84 2.82
N GLU A 185 -2.20 -12.82 3.60
CA GLU A 185 -2.92 -14.05 3.89
C GLU A 185 -4.06 -13.86 4.91
N SER A 186 -3.93 -12.95 5.86
CA SER A 186 -4.94 -12.66 6.89
C SER A 186 -6.05 -11.72 6.42
N MET A 187 -5.77 -10.77 5.56
CA MET A 187 -6.75 -9.83 5.01
C MET A 187 -7.94 -10.50 4.31
N PRO A 188 -7.72 -11.51 3.43
CA PRO A 188 -8.82 -12.25 2.80
C PRO A 188 -9.69 -13.02 3.80
N GLN A 189 -9.14 -13.50 4.91
CA GLN A 189 -9.90 -14.24 5.94
C GLN A 189 -10.89 -13.32 6.67
N LEU A 190 -10.46 -12.12 7.05
CA LEU A 190 -11.34 -11.10 7.62
C LEU A 190 -12.42 -10.66 6.62
N GLY A 191 -12.01 -10.42 5.36
CA GLY A 191 -12.93 -10.08 4.28
C GLY A 191 -13.95 -11.18 4.03
N MET A 192 -13.55 -12.46 4.07
CA MET A 192 -14.44 -13.59 3.89
C MET A 192 -15.50 -13.67 5.01
N GLY A 193 -15.12 -13.41 6.26
CA GLY A 193 -16.06 -13.34 7.39
C GLY A 193 -17.15 -12.29 7.16
N ILE A 194 -16.78 -11.09 6.75
CA ILE A 194 -17.72 -10.00 6.44
C ILE A 194 -18.63 -10.38 5.27
N VAL A 195 -18.06 -10.94 4.19
CA VAL A 195 -18.82 -11.38 3.01
C VAL A 195 -19.85 -12.45 3.37
N LEU A 196 -19.49 -13.43 4.22
CA LEU A 196 -20.43 -14.45 4.69
C LEU A 196 -21.59 -13.85 5.47
N ILE A 197 -21.34 -12.91 6.37
CA ILE A 197 -22.40 -12.22 7.13
C ILE A 197 -23.32 -11.45 6.18
N LEU A 198 -22.75 -10.68 5.24
CA LEU A 198 -23.53 -9.93 4.25
C LEU A 198 -24.33 -10.85 3.33
N ALA A 199 -23.77 -12.00 2.93
CA ALA A 199 -24.48 -13.00 2.14
C ALA A 199 -25.67 -13.59 2.89
N LEU A 200 -25.52 -13.93 4.17
CA LEU A 200 -26.62 -14.42 5.01
C LEU A 200 -27.73 -13.37 5.14
N ILE A 201 -27.37 -12.11 5.41
CA ILE A 201 -28.35 -11.01 5.47
C ILE A 201 -29.08 -10.87 4.13
N GLY A 202 -28.34 -10.92 3.01
CA GLY A 202 -28.90 -10.83 1.67
C GLY A 202 -29.87 -11.97 1.36
N ILE A 203 -29.52 -13.21 1.70
CA ILE A 203 -30.37 -14.40 1.53
C ILE A 203 -31.65 -14.26 2.38
N MET A 204 -31.53 -13.86 3.65
CA MET A 204 -32.68 -13.65 4.53
C MET A 204 -33.61 -12.56 4.00
N ASN A 205 -33.05 -11.44 3.56
CA ASN A 205 -33.83 -10.36 2.94
C ASN A 205 -34.56 -10.81 1.68
N TYR A 206 -33.84 -11.54 0.80
CA TYR A 206 -34.46 -12.09 -0.40
C TYR A 206 -35.59 -13.06 -0.06
N MET A 207 -35.37 -13.97 0.89
CA MET A 207 -36.38 -14.92 1.34
C MET A 207 -37.61 -14.21 1.91
N ASN A 208 -37.43 -13.24 2.82
CA ASN A 208 -38.55 -12.49 3.40
C ASN A 208 -39.36 -11.74 2.33
N ASN A 209 -38.70 -11.05 1.42
CA ASN A 209 -39.36 -10.31 0.37
C ASN A 209 -40.07 -11.25 -0.61
N PHE A 210 -39.48 -12.40 -0.94
CA PHE A 210 -40.08 -13.38 -1.83
C PHE A 210 -41.31 -14.02 -1.22
N VAL A 211 -41.22 -14.45 0.07
CA VAL A 211 -42.37 -15.03 0.82
C VAL A 211 -43.49 -14.02 0.91
N ALA A 212 -43.20 -12.77 1.29
CA ALA A 212 -44.23 -11.72 1.39
C ALA A 212 -44.91 -11.46 0.03
N ASN A 213 -44.13 -11.41 -1.04
CA ASN A 213 -44.64 -11.23 -2.41
C ASN A 213 -45.56 -12.38 -2.83
N VAL A 214 -45.20 -13.61 -2.54
CA VAL A 214 -46.03 -14.79 -2.82
C VAL A 214 -47.29 -14.80 -1.96
N GLN A 215 -47.20 -14.48 -0.66
CA GLN A 215 -48.37 -14.37 0.23
C GLN A 215 -49.36 -13.31 -0.24
N ASN A 216 -48.88 -12.14 -0.65
CA ASN A 216 -49.73 -11.06 -1.17
C ASN A 216 -50.49 -11.45 -2.47
N ARG A 217 -49.99 -12.43 -3.21
CA ARG A 217 -50.60 -12.95 -4.44
C ARG A 217 -51.23 -14.33 -4.27
N MET A 218 -51.42 -14.79 -3.01
CA MET A 218 -51.88 -16.15 -2.73
C MET A 218 -53.24 -16.45 -3.35
N ILE A 219 -54.20 -15.50 -3.27
CA ILE A 219 -55.52 -15.63 -3.87
C ILE A 219 -55.42 -15.81 -5.39
N TYR A 220 -54.60 -15.02 -6.06
CA TYR A 220 -54.36 -15.10 -7.50
C TYR A 220 -53.78 -16.48 -7.92
N LEU A 221 -52.80 -16.97 -7.17
CA LEU A 221 -52.19 -18.29 -7.40
C LEU A 221 -53.22 -19.41 -7.21
N SER A 222 -54.07 -19.31 -6.18
CA SER A 222 -55.12 -20.29 -5.91
C SER A 222 -56.22 -20.29 -7.00
N VAL A 223 -56.55 -19.12 -7.56
CA VAL A 223 -57.46 -19.03 -8.72
C VAL A 223 -56.84 -19.69 -9.93
N MET A 224 -55.56 -19.48 -10.22
CA MET A 224 -54.89 -20.16 -11.32
C MET A 224 -54.89 -21.70 -11.18
N GLU A 225 -54.67 -22.18 -9.95
CA GLU A 225 -54.78 -23.60 -9.65
C GLU A 225 -56.18 -24.14 -9.86
N SER A 226 -57.22 -23.36 -9.47
CA SER A 226 -58.62 -23.71 -9.67
C SER A 226 -59.07 -23.76 -11.14
N ILE A 227 -58.44 -22.99 -12.05
CA ILE A 227 -58.68 -22.97 -13.48
C ILE A 227 -57.92 -24.14 -14.18
N GLY A 228 -57.11 -24.94 -13.44
CA GLY A 228 -56.46 -26.13 -13.95
C GLY A 228 -54.94 -26.03 -14.11
N MET A 229 -54.30 -25.00 -13.58
CA MET A 229 -52.86 -24.93 -13.51
C MET A 229 -52.32 -25.98 -12.54
N THR A 230 -51.34 -26.77 -12.99
CA THR A 230 -50.77 -27.81 -12.10
C THR A 230 -49.78 -27.22 -11.11
N PRO A 231 -49.60 -27.86 -9.93
CA PRO A 231 -48.62 -27.42 -8.93
C PRO A 231 -47.19 -27.28 -9.49
N LYS A 232 -46.80 -28.15 -10.43
CA LYS A 232 -45.50 -28.07 -11.09
C LYS A 232 -45.35 -26.83 -11.99
N GLN A 233 -46.42 -26.40 -12.65
CA GLN A 233 -46.41 -25.19 -13.47
C GLN A 233 -46.33 -23.93 -12.58
N LEU A 234 -47.07 -23.89 -11.45
CA LEU A 234 -46.98 -22.84 -10.48
C LEU A 234 -45.58 -22.72 -9.87
N LEU A 235 -44.99 -23.83 -9.45
CA LEU A 235 -43.62 -23.87 -8.94
C LEU A 235 -42.63 -23.38 -10.01
N GLY A 236 -42.79 -23.85 -11.25
CA GLY A 236 -41.94 -23.41 -12.37
C GLY A 236 -42.04 -21.92 -12.63
N MET A 237 -43.23 -21.31 -12.47
CA MET A 237 -43.44 -19.87 -12.58
C MET A 237 -42.70 -19.13 -11.46
N LEU A 238 -42.83 -19.59 -10.20
CA LEU A 238 -42.11 -18.99 -9.05
C LEU A 238 -40.59 -19.07 -9.18
N ILE A 239 -40.06 -20.23 -9.66
CA ILE A 239 -38.63 -20.37 -9.89
C ILE A 239 -38.13 -19.40 -10.97
N ARG A 240 -38.87 -19.25 -12.06
CA ARG A 240 -38.50 -18.28 -13.12
C ARG A 240 -38.49 -16.86 -12.59
N GLU A 241 -39.46 -16.50 -11.75
CA GLU A 241 -39.51 -15.20 -11.09
C GLU A 241 -38.30 -15.00 -10.17
N GLY A 242 -37.96 -15.98 -9.35
CA GLY A 242 -36.78 -15.93 -8.49
C GLY A 242 -35.46 -15.76 -9.28
N LEU A 243 -35.32 -16.50 -10.37
CA LEU A 243 -34.16 -16.38 -11.27
C LEU A 243 -34.12 -15.02 -11.97
N PHE A 244 -35.27 -14.45 -12.30
CA PHE A 244 -35.34 -13.12 -12.92
C PHE A 244 -34.83 -12.02 -11.96
N TYR A 245 -35.18 -12.11 -10.67
CA TYR A 245 -34.60 -11.22 -9.64
C TYR A 245 -33.08 -11.35 -9.56
N VAL A 246 -32.54 -12.57 -9.59
CA VAL A 246 -31.10 -12.80 -9.54
C VAL A 246 -30.42 -12.21 -10.78
N CYS A 247 -30.99 -12.40 -11.97
CA CYS A 247 -30.46 -11.79 -13.20
C CYS A 247 -30.45 -10.27 -13.15
N GLY A 248 -31.52 -9.66 -12.62
CA GLY A 248 -31.59 -8.21 -12.41
C GLY A 248 -30.53 -7.70 -11.43
N ALA A 249 -30.35 -8.40 -10.29
CA ALA A 249 -29.31 -8.08 -9.33
C ALA A 249 -27.90 -8.17 -9.95
N TRP A 250 -27.63 -9.20 -10.75
CA TRP A 250 -26.34 -9.33 -11.46
C TRP A 250 -26.14 -8.25 -12.51
N ALA A 251 -27.19 -7.83 -13.22
CA ALA A 251 -27.08 -6.72 -14.17
C ALA A 251 -26.61 -5.42 -13.47
N VAL A 252 -27.19 -5.11 -12.30
CA VAL A 252 -26.76 -3.96 -11.49
C VAL A 252 -25.33 -4.15 -10.93
N THR A 253 -24.99 -5.33 -10.44
CA THR A 253 -23.66 -5.63 -9.90
C THR A 253 -22.57 -5.51 -10.95
N LEU A 254 -22.81 -6.03 -12.16
CA LEU A 254 -21.83 -5.98 -13.25
C LEU A 254 -21.70 -4.58 -13.88
N THR A 255 -22.69 -3.73 -13.76
CA THR A 255 -22.60 -2.35 -14.26
C THR A 255 -22.14 -1.38 -13.18
N ALA A 256 -23.01 -1.05 -12.23
CA ALA A 256 -22.73 -0.09 -11.16
C ALA A 256 -21.64 -0.62 -10.18
N GLY A 257 -21.72 -1.89 -9.80
CA GLY A 257 -20.76 -2.50 -8.85
C GLY A 257 -19.34 -2.52 -9.40
N MET A 258 -19.13 -2.94 -10.65
CA MET A 258 -17.82 -2.92 -11.31
C MET A 258 -17.32 -1.49 -11.52
N GLY A 259 -18.20 -0.55 -11.82
CA GLY A 259 -17.85 0.87 -11.93
C GLY A 259 -17.30 1.44 -10.63
N VAL A 260 -17.98 1.19 -9.51
CA VAL A 260 -17.50 1.60 -8.17
C VAL A 260 -16.18 0.92 -7.81
N THR A 261 -16.06 -0.38 -8.07
CA THR A 261 -14.82 -1.12 -7.79
C THR A 261 -13.64 -0.56 -8.58
N TYR A 262 -13.83 -0.25 -9.85
CA TYR A 262 -12.79 0.34 -10.69
C TYR A 262 -12.41 1.75 -10.22
N PHE A 263 -13.38 2.56 -9.81
CA PHE A 263 -13.12 3.89 -9.26
C PHE A 263 -12.31 3.83 -7.97
N LEU A 264 -12.69 2.94 -7.03
CA LEU A 264 -11.93 2.73 -5.78
C LEU A 264 -10.52 2.22 -6.06
N TYR A 265 -10.39 1.27 -6.99
CA TYR A 265 -9.08 0.79 -7.41
C TYR A 265 -8.19 1.94 -7.90
N GLN A 266 -8.70 2.79 -8.80
CA GLN A 266 -7.93 3.91 -9.35
C GLN A 266 -7.53 4.93 -8.28
N SER A 267 -8.42 5.20 -7.31
CA SER A 267 -8.16 6.13 -6.21
C SER A 267 -7.11 5.62 -5.21
N MET A 268 -7.00 4.29 -5.05
CA MET A 268 -6.11 3.67 -4.06
C MET A 268 -4.85 3.05 -4.66
N ASN A 269 -4.72 3.03 -5.98
CA ASN A 269 -3.61 2.36 -6.67
C ASN A 269 -2.37 3.26 -6.81
N TYR A 270 -1.80 3.68 -5.71
CA TYR A 270 -0.55 4.47 -5.69
C TYR A 270 0.70 3.65 -6.07
N ARG A 271 0.60 2.31 -6.14
CA ARG A 271 1.70 1.42 -6.54
C ARG A 271 1.70 1.03 -8.01
N GLY A 272 0.73 1.49 -8.81
CA GLY A 272 0.66 1.18 -10.25
C GLY A 272 0.39 -0.30 -10.58
N VAL A 273 -0.22 -1.06 -9.66
CA VAL A 273 -0.55 -2.48 -9.90
C VAL A 273 -1.63 -2.59 -10.98
N ALA A 274 -1.53 -3.55 -11.89
CA ALA A 274 -2.53 -3.75 -12.94
C ALA A 274 -3.87 -4.24 -12.37
N PHE A 275 -4.99 -3.69 -12.88
CA PHE A 275 -6.33 -4.15 -12.48
C PHE A 275 -6.56 -5.58 -12.93
N SER A 276 -6.86 -6.47 -11.99
CA SER A 276 -7.22 -7.86 -12.27
C SER A 276 -8.60 -8.19 -11.73
N ILE A 277 -9.42 -8.84 -12.55
CA ILE A 277 -10.75 -9.28 -12.16
C ILE A 277 -10.64 -10.65 -11.46
N PRO A 278 -11.10 -10.82 -10.21
CA PRO A 278 -11.04 -12.08 -9.49
C PRO A 278 -12.16 -13.03 -9.99
N LEU A 279 -11.90 -13.77 -11.06
CA LEU A 279 -12.91 -14.60 -11.73
C LEU A 279 -13.48 -15.70 -10.82
N MET A 280 -12.63 -16.37 -10.00
CA MET A 280 -13.08 -17.48 -9.14
C MET A 280 -14.10 -17.04 -8.08
N PRO A 281 -13.88 -15.98 -7.29
CA PRO A 281 -14.88 -15.46 -6.37
C PRO A 281 -16.17 -15.03 -7.06
N ILE A 282 -16.08 -14.43 -8.25
CA ILE A 282 -17.26 -14.01 -9.02
C ILE A 282 -18.08 -15.23 -9.46
N LEU A 283 -17.43 -16.26 -10.01
CA LEU A 283 -18.11 -17.50 -10.41
C LEU A 283 -18.80 -18.19 -9.23
N LEU A 284 -18.13 -18.23 -8.07
CA LEU A 284 -18.72 -18.78 -6.84
C LEU A 284 -19.94 -17.96 -6.39
N ALA A 285 -19.86 -16.65 -6.41
CA ALA A 285 -20.97 -15.77 -6.06
C ALA A 285 -22.16 -15.93 -7.03
N VAL A 286 -21.90 -16.06 -8.33
CA VAL A 286 -22.91 -16.37 -9.35
C VAL A 286 -23.61 -17.69 -9.01
N LEU A 287 -22.83 -18.76 -8.79
CA LEU A 287 -23.36 -20.08 -8.47
C LEU A 287 -24.27 -20.03 -7.23
N VAL A 288 -23.79 -19.44 -6.12
CA VAL A 288 -24.55 -19.32 -4.88
C VAL A 288 -25.83 -18.50 -5.10
N SER A 289 -25.76 -17.40 -5.85
CA SER A 289 -26.94 -16.55 -6.12
C SER A 289 -28.02 -17.30 -6.92
N PHE A 290 -27.63 -18.06 -7.95
CA PHE A 290 -28.57 -18.83 -8.75
C PHE A 290 -29.16 -20.01 -7.97
N LEU A 291 -28.35 -20.68 -7.15
CA LEU A 291 -28.86 -21.70 -6.21
C LEU A 291 -29.87 -21.13 -5.24
N THR A 292 -29.60 -19.94 -4.69
CA THR A 292 -30.54 -19.24 -3.78
C THR A 292 -31.82 -18.83 -4.52
N GLY A 293 -31.66 -18.28 -5.73
CA GLY A 293 -32.80 -17.87 -6.59
C GLY A 293 -33.74 -19.00 -6.97
N ALA A 294 -33.22 -20.23 -7.04
CA ALA A 294 -34.02 -21.41 -7.31
C ALA A 294 -34.58 -22.07 -6.01
N SER A 295 -33.79 -22.14 -4.94
CA SER A 295 -34.18 -22.82 -3.70
C SER A 295 -35.22 -22.08 -2.87
N VAL A 296 -35.17 -20.75 -2.81
CA VAL A 296 -36.13 -19.95 -2.04
C VAL A 296 -37.56 -20.12 -2.57
N PRO A 297 -37.85 -20.02 -3.88
CA PRO A 297 -39.18 -20.34 -4.43
C PRO A 297 -39.65 -21.75 -4.08
N VAL A 298 -38.77 -22.74 -4.15
CA VAL A 298 -39.12 -24.15 -3.80
C VAL A 298 -39.51 -24.25 -2.32
N PHE A 299 -38.71 -23.63 -1.43
CA PHE A 299 -39.02 -23.59 -0.01
C PHE A 299 -40.33 -22.87 0.28
N THR A 300 -40.58 -21.73 -0.33
CA THR A 300 -41.80 -20.95 -0.19
C THR A 300 -43.01 -21.76 -0.64
N TRP A 301 -42.89 -22.46 -1.76
CA TRP A 301 -43.93 -23.36 -2.27
C TRP A 301 -44.25 -24.49 -1.27
N MET A 302 -43.24 -25.17 -0.73
CA MET A 302 -43.42 -26.23 0.26
C MET A 302 -44.13 -25.76 1.53
N VAL A 303 -43.85 -24.52 1.99
CA VAL A 303 -44.55 -23.91 3.12
C VAL A 303 -46.00 -23.60 2.78
N LEU A 304 -46.26 -23.08 1.60
CA LEU A 304 -47.62 -22.79 1.13
C LEU A 304 -48.48 -24.03 0.93
N GLU A 305 -47.90 -25.11 0.40
CA GLU A 305 -48.60 -26.37 0.19
C GLU A 305 -49.05 -27.01 1.51
N LYS A 306 -48.25 -26.80 2.58
CA LYS A 306 -48.59 -27.27 3.95
C LYS A 306 -49.59 -26.40 4.66
N SER A 307 -49.81 -25.16 4.24
CA SER A 307 -50.62 -24.18 4.96
C SER A 307 -52.14 -24.25 4.67
N GLY A 308 -52.64 -25.27 3.94
CA GLY A 308 -54.06 -25.53 3.76
C GLY A 308 -54.49 -25.87 2.33
N THR A 309 -55.76 -26.27 2.16
CA THR A 309 -56.36 -26.59 0.86
C THR A 309 -56.55 -25.34 -0.01
N VAL A 310 -56.67 -25.52 -1.34
CA VAL A 310 -56.95 -24.40 -2.28
C VAL A 310 -58.15 -23.61 -1.88
N VAL A 311 -59.18 -24.25 -1.36
CA VAL A 311 -60.45 -23.63 -0.92
C VAL A 311 -60.21 -22.74 0.32
N GLU A 312 -59.42 -23.17 1.28
CA GLU A 312 -59.07 -22.39 2.48
C GLU A 312 -58.24 -21.15 2.12
N ARG A 313 -57.32 -21.32 1.18
CA ARG A 313 -56.49 -20.21 0.65
C ARG A 313 -57.33 -19.14 -0.07
N ILE A 314 -58.35 -19.54 -0.83
CA ILE A 314 -59.27 -18.61 -1.54
C ILE A 314 -60.17 -17.88 -0.50
N ARG A 315 -60.57 -18.53 0.58
CA ARG A 315 -61.42 -17.92 1.62
C ARG A 315 -60.67 -16.94 2.51
N GLY A 316 -59.37 -16.85 2.41
CA GLY A 316 -58.57 -15.93 3.24
C GLY A 316 -58.54 -16.31 4.74
N ILE A 317 -58.73 -17.60 5.05
CA ILE A 317 -58.82 -18.10 6.45
C ILE A 317 -57.45 -18.51 6.99
N ILE A 318 -56.39 -18.19 6.27
CA ILE A 318 -55.01 -18.50 6.69
C ILE A 318 -54.19 -17.24 6.79
#